data_8c6eb95cc451247f637ea4f7385d0584
#
_entry.id   8c6eb95cc451247f637ea4f7385d0584
#
_cell.length_a   1.000
_cell.length_b   1.000
_cell.length_c   1.000
_cell.angle_alpha   90.00
_cell.angle_beta   90.00
_cell.angle_gamma   90.00
#
_symmetry.space_group_name_H-M   'P 1'
#
loop_
_entity.id
_entity.type
_entity.pdbx_description
1 polymer ?
#
loop_
_entity_poly.entity_id
_entity_poly.type
_entity_poly.pdbx_seq_one_letter_code
_entity_poly.pdbx_strand_id
1 'polypeptide(L)'
;MQLPFDLEKTLNFVGYLIEERNCSSKTIDSYLSAVRMAHLTQGLDCPHLRKPIIDLIIKGQAHHESLKPMLERKASRLPVTIAILKFLKHKLKKVDWPLWKKYRLWSAACLLWNGGMRVHEGLPREKYSFDPTSTLCLEDVEFFKTKVGGKETELLKVRLKCPKESSIGNGVVLEIFPTETFFCPITALRKYFKTCPIKLENGKPVFRTETGANYTGRDLNKELAELTSAITNGTKGKIRSHSFRSGLATEMGLAGFTDEQIMAAGRWSSTAFRSYCKLPRSKRLNEQHRLIKKITGK
;
A
#
# COMPACT_ATOMS: atom_id res chain seq x y z
N MET A 1 -29.64 -9.19 9.58
CA MET A 1 -29.68 -9.89 8.28
C MET A 1 -29.84 -11.37 8.59
N GLN A 2 -30.93 -11.97 8.13
CA GLN A 2 -31.26 -13.36 8.52
C GLN A 2 -30.87 -14.31 7.38
N LEU A 3 -30.06 -15.31 7.68
CA LEU A 3 -29.70 -16.39 6.75
C LEU A 3 -30.77 -17.48 6.75
N PRO A 4 -30.94 -18.26 5.67
CA PRO A 4 -30.23 -18.17 4.39
C PRO A 4 -30.76 -17.07 3.47
N PHE A 5 -29.88 -16.61 2.54
CA PHE A 5 -30.31 -15.82 1.40
C PHE A 5 -30.77 -16.75 0.27
N ASP A 6 -31.99 -16.53 -0.19
CA ASP A 6 -32.49 -17.02 -1.47
C ASP A 6 -32.12 -16.05 -2.59
N LEU A 7 -32.57 -16.33 -3.81
CA LEU A 7 -32.31 -15.45 -4.98
C LEU A 7 -32.93 -14.07 -4.81
N GLU A 8 -34.16 -14.00 -4.30
CA GLU A 8 -34.88 -12.73 -4.12
C GLU A 8 -34.17 -11.83 -3.11
N LYS A 9 -33.84 -12.35 -1.94
CA LYS A 9 -33.05 -11.61 -0.93
C LYS A 9 -31.70 -11.16 -1.46
N THR A 10 -31.05 -11.99 -2.29
CA THR A 10 -29.77 -11.62 -2.92
C THR A 10 -29.93 -10.47 -3.91
N LEU A 11 -30.96 -10.52 -4.74
CA LEU A 11 -31.26 -9.44 -5.70
C LEU A 11 -31.63 -8.14 -4.98
N ASN A 12 -32.48 -8.21 -3.97
CA ASN A 12 -32.85 -7.05 -3.16
C ASN A 12 -31.66 -6.45 -2.44
N PHE A 13 -30.74 -7.28 -1.94
CA PHE A 13 -29.51 -6.82 -1.30
C PHE A 13 -28.58 -6.13 -2.31
N VAL A 14 -28.42 -6.69 -3.50
CA VAL A 14 -27.60 -6.07 -4.57
C VAL A 14 -28.22 -4.75 -5.01
N GLY A 15 -29.55 -4.69 -5.20
CA GLY A 15 -30.28 -3.46 -5.49
C GLY A 15 -30.05 -2.38 -4.44
N TYR A 16 -30.21 -2.72 -3.17
CA TYR A 16 -29.90 -1.82 -2.04
C TYR A 16 -28.46 -1.29 -2.07
N LEU A 17 -27.48 -2.17 -2.36
CA LEU A 17 -26.09 -1.75 -2.45
C LEU A 17 -25.83 -0.78 -3.61
N ILE A 18 -26.55 -0.92 -4.72
CA ILE A 18 -26.43 -0.06 -5.89
C ILE A 18 -27.12 1.29 -5.64
N GLU A 19 -28.39 1.26 -5.29
CA GLU A 19 -29.28 2.42 -5.25
C GLU A 19 -29.07 3.26 -3.99
N GLU A 20 -29.18 2.64 -2.82
CA GLU A 20 -29.12 3.36 -1.54
C GLU A 20 -27.69 3.61 -1.07
N ARG A 21 -26.79 2.63 -1.27
CA ARG A 21 -25.40 2.72 -0.80
C ARG A 21 -24.42 3.23 -1.85
N ASN A 22 -24.84 3.38 -3.10
CA ASN A 22 -23.99 3.78 -4.24
C ASN A 22 -22.63 3.04 -4.25
N CYS A 23 -22.69 1.72 -4.02
CA CYS A 23 -21.51 0.87 -3.95
C CYS A 23 -20.95 0.60 -5.35
N SER A 24 -19.62 0.52 -5.44
CA SER A 24 -18.98 0.08 -6.67
C SER A 24 -19.19 -1.42 -6.90
N SER A 25 -19.13 -1.84 -8.17
CA SER A 25 -19.22 -3.24 -8.59
C SER A 25 -18.26 -4.14 -7.78
N LYS A 26 -17.01 -3.70 -7.56
CA LYS A 26 -16.05 -4.41 -6.71
C LYS A 26 -16.44 -4.47 -5.23
N THR A 27 -17.11 -3.44 -4.74
CA THR A 27 -17.60 -3.41 -3.35
C THR A 27 -18.77 -4.39 -3.19
N ILE A 28 -19.66 -4.44 -4.17
CA ILE A 28 -20.80 -5.37 -4.21
C ILE A 28 -20.28 -6.82 -4.20
N ASP A 29 -19.33 -7.15 -5.07
CA ASP A 29 -18.68 -8.47 -5.12
C ASP A 29 -18.05 -8.87 -3.77
N SER A 30 -17.40 -7.91 -3.08
CA SER A 30 -16.84 -8.12 -1.75
C SER A 30 -17.92 -8.42 -0.70
N TYR A 31 -19.04 -7.71 -0.74
CA TYR A 31 -20.17 -7.98 0.17
C TYR A 31 -20.80 -9.35 -0.09
N LEU A 32 -21.00 -9.73 -1.36
CA LEU A 32 -21.52 -11.05 -1.72
C LEU A 32 -20.56 -12.17 -1.28
N SER A 33 -19.25 -11.94 -1.39
CA SER A 33 -18.25 -12.88 -0.88
C SER A 33 -18.34 -13.03 0.65
N ALA A 34 -18.59 -11.95 1.39
CA ALA A 34 -18.79 -11.99 2.85
C ALA A 34 -20.08 -12.72 3.23
N VAL A 35 -21.18 -12.46 2.52
CA VAL A 35 -22.46 -13.17 2.70
C VAL A 35 -22.29 -14.66 2.44
N ARG A 36 -21.55 -15.03 1.38
CA ARG A 36 -21.23 -16.43 1.09
C ARG A 36 -20.43 -17.08 2.22
N MET A 37 -19.41 -16.40 2.72
CA MET A 37 -18.62 -16.91 3.84
C MET A 37 -19.49 -17.14 5.07
N ALA A 38 -20.42 -16.22 5.38
CA ALA A 38 -21.35 -16.38 6.48
C ALA A 38 -22.28 -17.61 6.33
N HIS A 39 -22.72 -17.94 5.09
CA HIS A 39 -23.46 -19.18 4.83
C HIS A 39 -22.58 -20.41 5.09
N LEU A 40 -21.40 -20.43 4.50
CA LEU A 40 -20.49 -21.58 4.63
C LEU A 40 -20.10 -21.85 6.09
N THR A 41 -19.90 -20.81 6.89
CA THR A 41 -19.59 -20.96 8.34
C THR A 41 -20.75 -21.54 9.16
N GLN A 42 -21.97 -21.46 8.64
CA GLN A 42 -23.17 -22.05 9.25
C GLN A 42 -23.58 -23.39 8.59
N GLY A 43 -22.77 -23.93 7.69
CA GLY A 43 -23.08 -25.16 6.97
C GLY A 43 -24.24 -25.02 5.97
N LEU A 44 -24.57 -23.77 5.56
CA LEU A 44 -25.65 -23.49 4.63
C LEU A 44 -25.11 -23.40 3.20
N ASP A 45 -25.81 -24.01 2.25
CA ASP A 45 -25.52 -23.83 0.83
C ASP A 45 -26.00 -22.46 0.32
N CYS A 46 -25.30 -21.89 -0.65
CA CYS A 46 -25.60 -20.57 -1.17
C CYS A 46 -25.45 -20.48 -2.72
N PRO A 47 -26.11 -21.35 -3.49
CA PRO A 47 -25.95 -21.39 -4.95
C PRO A 47 -26.40 -20.09 -5.63
N HIS A 48 -27.28 -19.34 -4.99
CA HIS A 48 -27.87 -18.11 -5.55
C HIS A 48 -26.86 -16.96 -5.67
N LEU A 49 -25.83 -16.93 -4.82
CA LEU A 49 -24.81 -15.86 -4.82
C LEU A 49 -23.88 -15.90 -6.04
N ARG A 50 -23.95 -16.95 -6.85
CA ARG A 50 -23.18 -17.13 -8.09
C ARG A 50 -24.04 -17.38 -9.33
N LYS A 51 -25.32 -17.08 -9.27
CA LYS A 51 -26.16 -17.21 -10.47
C LYS A 51 -25.73 -16.20 -11.54
N PRO A 52 -25.82 -16.57 -12.83
CA PRO A 52 -25.43 -15.71 -13.96
C PRO A 52 -26.10 -14.33 -13.92
N ILE A 53 -27.32 -14.23 -13.40
CA ILE A 53 -28.02 -12.96 -13.27
C ILE A 53 -27.32 -11.99 -12.31
N ILE A 54 -26.75 -12.48 -11.20
CA ILE A 54 -25.99 -11.64 -10.25
C ILE A 54 -24.71 -11.13 -10.92
N ASP A 55 -24.00 -11.99 -11.62
CA ASP A 55 -22.80 -11.61 -12.37
C ASP A 55 -23.12 -10.57 -13.46
N LEU A 56 -24.27 -10.71 -14.12
CA LEU A 56 -24.72 -9.76 -15.14
C LEU A 56 -25.00 -8.38 -14.53
N ILE A 57 -25.68 -8.32 -13.38
CA ILE A 57 -25.94 -7.07 -12.67
C ILE A 57 -24.63 -6.40 -12.25
N ILE A 58 -23.68 -7.16 -11.70
CA ILE A 58 -22.37 -6.63 -11.31
C ILE A 58 -21.58 -6.10 -12.53
N LYS A 59 -21.63 -6.81 -13.65
CA LYS A 59 -21.02 -6.35 -14.92
C LYS A 59 -21.71 -5.09 -15.45
N GLY A 60 -23.05 -5.03 -15.38
CA GLY A 60 -23.81 -3.84 -15.73
C GLY A 60 -23.42 -2.63 -14.89
N GLN A 61 -23.30 -2.81 -13.57
CA GLN A 61 -22.83 -1.76 -12.67
C GLN A 61 -21.39 -1.33 -13.00
N ALA A 62 -20.49 -2.27 -13.30
CA ALA A 62 -19.13 -1.95 -13.71
C ALA A 62 -19.08 -1.15 -15.00
N HIS A 63 -19.94 -1.50 -15.96
CA HIS A 63 -20.09 -0.75 -17.21
C HIS A 63 -20.63 0.67 -16.95
N HIS A 64 -21.70 0.81 -16.17
CA HIS A 64 -22.24 2.12 -15.77
C HIS A 64 -21.17 2.99 -15.07
N GLU A 65 -20.37 2.42 -14.17
CA GLU A 65 -19.25 3.13 -13.55
C GLU A 65 -18.21 3.60 -14.59
N SER A 66 -17.97 2.82 -15.63
CA SER A 66 -17.03 3.16 -16.70
C SER A 66 -17.49 4.33 -17.57
N LEU A 67 -18.80 4.55 -17.66
CA LEU A 67 -19.42 5.64 -18.40
C LEU A 67 -19.47 6.96 -17.63
N LYS A 68 -19.27 6.93 -16.29
CA LYS A 68 -19.23 8.16 -15.48
C LYS A 68 -18.17 9.12 -16.00
N PRO A 69 -18.48 10.41 -16.15
CA PRO A 69 -17.52 11.42 -16.56
C PRO A 69 -16.25 11.35 -15.72
N MET A 70 -15.11 11.65 -16.33
CA MET A 70 -13.81 11.61 -15.63
C MET A 70 -13.81 12.51 -14.39
N LEU A 71 -14.70 13.52 -14.37
CA LEU A 71 -14.94 14.44 -13.24
C LEU A 71 -15.61 13.79 -12.02
N GLU A 72 -16.41 12.76 -12.20
CA GLU A 72 -17.14 12.06 -11.14
C GLU A 72 -16.43 10.82 -10.61
N ARG A 73 -15.37 10.37 -11.30
CA ARG A 73 -14.59 9.21 -10.85
C ARG A 73 -13.88 9.52 -9.54
N LYS A 74 -13.91 8.60 -8.61
CA LYS A 74 -13.17 8.70 -7.34
C LYS A 74 -11.71 9.05 -7.64
N ALA A 75 -11.16 10.00 -6.88
CA ALA A 75 -9.77 10.42 -6.99
C ALA A 75 -8.81 9.21 -7.00
N SER A 76 -8.01 9.09 -8.06
CA SER A 76 -7.04 8.00 -8.17
C SER A 76 -5.91 8.20 -7.15
N ARG A 77 -5.36 7.10 -6.66
CA ARG A 77 -4.16 7.17 -5.83
C ARG A 77 -2.96 7.49 -6.72
N LEU A 78 -2.18 8.49 -6.31
CA LEU A 78 -0.92 8.82 -6.98
C LEU A 78 0.20 7.94 -6.40
N PRO A 79 1.05 7.32 -7.24
CA PRO A 79 2.24 6.62 -6.75
C PRO A 79 3.23 7.64 -6.16
N VAL A 80 3.86 7.32 -5.04
CA VAL A 80 4.93 8.15 -4.48
C VAL A 80 6.22 7.86 -5.25
N THR A 81 6.46 8.63 -6.30
CA THR A 81 7.70 8.59 -7.08
C THR A 81 8.86 9.25 -6.32
N ILE A 82 10.09 9.10 -6.83
CA ILE A 82 11.28 9.79 -6.28
C ILE A 82 11.07 11.32 -6.30
N ALA A 83 10.41 11.86 -7.32
CA ALA A 83 10.07 13.29 -7.39
C ALA A 83 9.14 13.70 -6.23
N ILE A 84 8.14 12.88 -5.91
CA ILE A 84 7.23 13.13 -4.78
C ILE A 84 7.98 12.95 -3.46
N LEU A 85 8.89 12.00 -3.31
CA LEU A 85 9.76 11.88 -2.12
C LEU A 85 10.62 13.13 -1.92
N LYS A 86 11.21 13.68 -2.99
CA LYS A 86 11.96 14.96 -2.94
C LYS A 86 11.08 16.10 -2.46
N PHE A 87 9.86 16.21 -3.01
CA PHE A 87 8.89 17.21 -2.60
C PHE A 87 8.51 17.06 -1.12
N LEU A 88 8.16 15.86 -0.67
CA LEU A 88 7.84 15.58 0.74
C LEU A 88 8.99 15.96 1.67
N LYS A 89 10.24 15.61 1.30
CA LYS A 89 11.42 15.99 2.07
C LYS A 89 11.59 17.51 2.18
N HIS A 90 11.36 18.22 1.07
CA HIS A 90 11.41 19.69 1.05
C HIS A 90 10.32 20.30 1.95
N LYS A 91 9.08 19.80 1.88
CA LYS A 91 7.98 20.26 2.75
C LYS A 91 8.26 19.98 4.21
N LEU A 92 8.80 18.82 4.56
CA LEU A 92 9.19 18.47 5.93
C LEU A 92 10.27 19.41 6.50
N LYS A 93 11.16 19.95 5.67
CA LYS A 93 12.12 20.98 6.14
C LYS A 93 11.42 22.29 6.51
N LYS A 94 10.37 22.67 5.79
CA LYS A 94 9.69 23.97 5.92
C LYS A 94 8.54 24.00 6.92
N VAL A 95 7.87 22.85 7.15
CA VAL A 95 6.74 22.78 8.07
C VAL A 95 7.21 23.04 9.52
N ASP A 96 6.43 23.77 10.28
CA ASP A 96 6.72 24.03 11.69
C ASP A 96 6.22 22.88 12.58
N TRP A 97 6.89 21.75 12.47
CA TRP A 97 6.69 20.56 13.30
C TRP A 97 7.92 20.27 14.13
N PRO A 98 7.77 19.67 15.32
CA PRO A 98 8.89 19.16 16.08
C PRO A 98 9.76 18.19 15.26
N LEU A 99 11.05 18.21 15.49
CA LEU A 99 12.03 17.47 14.70
C LEU A 99 11.76 15.95 14.71
N TRP A 100 11.40 15.41 15.88
CA TRP A 100 11.03 14.01 16.04
C TRP A 100 9.82 13.60 15.17
N LYS A 101 8.79 14.48 15.08
CA LYS A 101 7.61 14.26 14.26
C LYS A 101 7.96 14.21 12.77
N LYS A 102 8.84 15.13 12.33
CA LYS A 102 9.37 15.13 10.97
C LYS A 102 10.11 13.83 10.64
N TYR A 103 10.97 13.36 11.56
CA TYR A 103 11.72 12.11 11.35
C TYR A 103 10.85 10.87 11.48
N ARG A 104 9.83 10.86 12.34
CA ARG A 104 8.86 9.77 12.41
C ARG A 104 8.17 9.56 11.07
N LEU A 105 7.54 10.61 10.50
CA LEU A 105 6.89 10.51 9.20
C LEU A 105 7.88 10.10 8.12
N TRP A 106 9.06 10.73 8.11
CA TRP A 106 10.04 10.47 7.08
C TRP A 106 10.58 9.04 7.12
N SER A 107 10.89 8.52 8.30
CA SER A 107 11.35 7.13 8.44
C SER A 107 10.27 6.11 8.10
N ALA A 108 9.02 6.35 8.48
CA ALA A 108 7.90 5.52 8.05
C ALA A 108 7.74 5.53 6.51
N ALA A 109 7.83 6.71 5.89
CA ALA A 109 7.78 6.85 4.43
C ALA A 109 8.92 6.11 3.73
N CYS A 110 10.15 6.29 4.19
CA CYS A 110 11.33 5.61 3.62
C CYS A 110 11.25 4.09 3.80
N LEU A 111 10.82 3.62 4.96
CA LEU A 111 10.67 2.19 5.24
C LEU A 111 9.60 1.55 4.36
N LEU A 112 8.42 2.15 4.28
CA LEU A 112 7.31 1.67 3.46
C LEU A 112 7.68 1.64 1.97
N TRP A 113 8.42 2.64 1.50
CA TRP A 113 8.84 2.74 0.10
C TRP A 113 9.92 1.71 -0.24
N ASN A 114 11.05 1.71 0.47
CA ASN A 114 12.19 0.83 0.17
C ASN A 114 11.86 -0.65 0.44
N GLY A 115 11.06 -0.94 1.48
CA GLY A 115 10.60 -2.30 1.78
C GLY A 115 9.43 -2.77 0.93
N GLY A 116 8.87 -1.91 0.04
CA GLY A 116 7.65 -2.23 -0.70
C GLY A 116 6.51 -2.68 0.22
N MET A 117 6.42 -2.13 1.43
CA MET A 117 5.56 -2.64 2.49
C MET A 117 4.12 -2.18 2.33
N ARG A 118 3.17 -3.02 2.75
CA ARG A 118 1.81 -2.57 3.04
C ARG A 118 1.80 -1.73 4.31
N VAL A 119 0.91 -0.77 4.39
CA VAL A 119 0.84 0.12 5.56
C VAL A 119 0.73 -0.66 6.87
N HIS A 120 -0.04 -1.72 6.92
CA HIS A 120 -0.25 -2.52 8.13
C HIS A 120 0.87 -3.52 8.43
N GLU A 121 1.83 -3.68 7.52
CA GLU A 121 3.07 -4.40 7.80
C GLU A 121 4.06 -3.52 8.58
N GLY A 122 4.00 -2.20 8.39
CA GLY A 122 4.90 -1.25 9.05
C GLY A 122 4.27 -0.40 10.16
N LEU A 123 2.94 -0.23 10.14
CA LEU A 123 2.22 0.63 11.09
C LEU A 123 1.02 -0.09 11.71
N PRO A 124 0.77 0.09 13.00
CA PRO A 124 -0.41 -0.45 13.68
C PRO A 124 -1.72 0.01 13.02
N ARG A 125 -2.75 -0.80 13.16
CA ARG A 125 -4.10 -0.46 12.66
C ARG A 125 -4.81 0.52 13.59
N GLU A 126 -4.69 0.29 14.91
CA GLU A 126 -5.40 1.04 15.94
C GLU A 126 -4.45 1.84 16.83
N LYS A 127 -4.95 2.98 17.32
CA LYS A 127 -4.15 3.96 18.05
C LYS A 127 -3.73 3.49 19.44
N TYR A 128 -4.60 2.75 20.13
CA TYR A 128 -4.42 2.37 21.52
C TYR A 128 -4.28 0.86 21.74
N SER A 129 -4.47 0.08 20.70
CA SER A 129 -4.30 -1.37 20.72
C SER A 129 -3.47 -1.82 19.53
N PHE A 130 -2.83 -2.97 19.66
CA PHE A 130 -2.12 -3.63 18.56
C PHE A 130 -1.97 -5.12 18.89
N ASP A 131 -1.83 -5.91 17.86
CA ASP A 131 -1.50 -7.32 17.95
C ASP A 131 0.02 -7.47 17.72
N PRO A 132 0.78 -7.90 18.74
CA PRO A 132 2.23 -8.04 18.62
C PRO A 132 2.65 -9.15 17.63
N THR A 133 1.74 -10.07 17.30
CA THR A 133 2.02 -11.15 16.34
C THR A 133 1.95 -10.72 14.89
N SER A 134 1.33 -9.58 14.61
CA SER A 134 1.14 -9.04 13.25
C SER A 134 1.71 -7.63 13.05
N THR A 135 2.00 -6.92 14.15
CA THR A 135 2.51 -5.55 14.11
C THR A 135 4.03 -5.53 14.14
N LEU A 136 4.64 -4.64 13.37
CA LEU A 136 6.08 -4.38 13.40
C LEU A 136 6.45 -3.72 14.73
N CYS A 137 7.18 -4.44 15.58
CA CYS A 137 7.68 -3.98 16.86
C CYS A 137 9.18 -3.63 16.78
N LEU A 138 9.72 -2.99 17.83
CA LEU A 138 11.10 -2.52 17.83
C LEU A 138 12.10 -3.65 17.62
N GLU A 139 11.89 -4.79 18.25
CA GLU A 139 12.74 -6.00 18.15
C GLU A 139 12.74 -6.63 16.74
N ASP A 140 11.81 -6.25 15.89
CA ASP A 140 11.72 -6.72 14.51
C ASP A 140 12.59 -5.90 13.54
N VAL A 141 13.25 -4.85 14.06
CA VAL A 141 14.08 -3.92 13.28
C VAL A 141 15.51 -3.95 13.80
N GLU A 142 16.42 -4.48 12.99
CA GLU A 142 17.82 -4.68 13.35
C GLU A 142 18.74 -4.01 12.32
N PHE A 143 19.75 -3.28 12.80
CA PHE A 143 20.86 -2.80 11.98
C PHE A 143 22.02 -3.76 12.13
N PHE A 144 22.43 -4.40 11.06
CA PHE A 144 23.52 -5.37 11.10
C PHE A 144 24.53 -5.12 9.98
N LYS A 145 25.76 -5.51 10.22
CA LYS A 145 26.85 -5.39 9.25
C LYS A 145 27.12 -6.74 8.62
N THR A 146 27.32 -6.73 7.32
CA THR A 146 27.69 -7.93 6.54
C THR A 146 28.62 -7.54 5.39
N LYS A 147 29.30 -8.52 4.80
CA LYS A 147 30.13 -8.28 3.62
C LYS A 147 29.30 -8.47 2.35
N VAL A 148 29.25 -7.45 1.51
CA VAL A 148 28.59 -7.49 0.20
C VAL A 148 29.63 -7.11 -0.84
N GLY A 149 29.90 -8.01 -1.79
CA GLY A 149 30.96 -7.79 -2.79
C GLY A 149 32.34 -7.52 -2.18
N GLY A 150 32.65 -8.13 -1.01
CA GLY A 150 33.90 -7.95 -0.29
C GLY A 150 33.96 -6.69 0.61
N LYS A 151 32.99 -5.78 0.53
CA LYS A 151 32.94 -4.54 1.31
C LYS A 151 32.00 -4.68 2.51
N GLU A 152 32.43 -4.24 3.69
CA GLU A 152 31.56 -4.17 4.87
C GLU A 152 30.43 -3.17 4.62
N THR A 153 29.19 -3.64 4.72
CA THR A 153 27.99 -2.85 4.45
C THR A 153 27.00 -3.02 5.58
N GLU A 154 26.45 -1.92 6.07
CA GLU A 154 25.38 -1.95 7.07
C GLU A 154 24.02 -2.09 6.36
N LEU A 155 23.26 -3.09 6.73
CA LEU A 155 21.93 -3.40 6.24
C LEU A 155 20.87 -3.17 7.32
N LEU A 156 19.63 -2.94 6.89
CA LEU A 156 18.47 -2.92 7.77
C LEU A 156 17.69 -4.22 7.57
N LYS A 157 17.58 -5.01 8.62
CA LYS A 157 16.76 -6.20 8.68
C LYS A 157 15.41 -5.87 9.30
N VAL A 158 14.34 -6.24 8.63
CA VAL A 158 12.95 -6.00 9.07
C VAL A 158 12.20 -7.32 9.02
N ARG A 159 11.75 -7.80 10.16
CA ARG A 159 10.96 -9.04 10.27
C ARG A 159 9.47 -8.71 10.18
N LEU A 160 8.84 -9.11 9.09
CA LEU A 160 7.38 -9.02 8.92
C LEU A 160 6.74 -10.29 9.44
N LYS A 161 6.00 -10.23 10.55
CA LYS A 161 5.47 -11.39 11.27
C LYS A 161 4.32 -12.08 10.53
N CYS A 162 3.42 -11.32 9.91
CA CYS A 162 2.23 -11.85 9.23
C CYS A 162 1.96 -11.13 7.91
N PRO A 163 2.81 -11.31 6.88
CA PRO A 163 2.52 -10.78 5.56
C PRO A 163 1.37 -11.57 4.91
N LYS A 164 0.53 -10.89 4.15
CA LYS A 164 -0.67 -11.46 3.51
C LYS A 164 -0.37 -12.68 2.62
N GLU A 165 0.84 -12.78 2.10
CA GLU A 165 1.30 -13.85 1.21
C GLU A 165 1.86 -15.07 1.95
N SER A 166 2.08 -15.00 3.25
CA SER A 166 2.55 -16.15 4.03
C SER A 166 1.37 -17.02 4.42
N SER A 167 1.17 -18.09 3.68
CA SER A 167 0.14 -19.10 3.96
C SER A 167 0.42 -19.96 5.20
N ILE A 168 1.62 -19.87 5.77
CA ILE A 168 2.08 -20.74 6.86
C ILE A 168 2.84 -19.90 7.87
N GLY A 169 2.21 -19.09 8.68
CA GLY A 169 2.74 -18.56 9.96
C GLY A 169 4.21 -18.08 10.06
N ASN A 170 5.04 -18.39 9.09
CA ASN A 170 6.43 -18.00 8.99
C ASN A 170 6.52 -16.60 8.40
N GLY A 171 6.86 -15.60 9.21
CA GLY A 171 7.07 -14.24 8.76
C GLY A 171 8.08 -14.13 7.61
N VAL A 172 8.22 -12.94 7.04
CA VAL A 172 9.21 -12.64 5.99
C VAL A 172 10.24 -11.68 6.55
N VAL A 173 11.50 -11.98 6.32
CA VAL A 173 12.62 -11.07 6.64
C VAL A 173 12.97 -10.26 5.39
N LEU A 174 12.95 -8.93 5.53
CA LEU A 174 13.45 -8.02 4.52
C LEU A 174 14.85 -7.58 4.90
N GLU A 175 15.78 -7.66 3.95
CA GLU A 175 17.11 -7.06 4.06
C GLU A 175 17.17 -5.85 3.14
N ILE A 176 17.23 -4.66 3.72
CA ILE A 176 17.16 -3.40 2.98
C ILE A 176 18.54 -2.75 2.97
N PHE A 177 19.06 -2.52 1.77
CA PHE A 177 20.36 -1.88 1.55
C PHE A 177 20.32 -0.38 1.86
N PRO A 178 21.45 0.21 2.27
CA PRO A 178 21.60 1.65 2.30
C PRO A 178 21.50 2.20 0.86
N THR A 179 20.72 3.23 0.68
CA THR A 179 20.56 3.82 -0.66
C THR A 179 21.56 4.93 -0.94
N GLU A 180 22.35 5.35 0.05
CA GLU A 180 23.27 6.50 -0.02
C GLU A 180 22.61 7.80 -0.50
N THR A 181 21.28 7.86 -0.42
CA THR A 181 20.46 8.97 -0.90
C THR A 181 19.68 9.63 0.25
N PHE A 182 18.99 10.73 -0.08
CA PHE A 182 18.15 11.43 0.89
C PHE A 182 16.97 10.60 1.45
N PHE A 183 16.59 9.49 0.82
CA PHE A 183 15.51 8.58 1.24
C PHE A 183 16.02 7.23 1.77
N CYS A 184 17.27 7.18 2.26
CA CYS A 184 17.81 6.00 2.91
C CYS A 184 17.03 5.66 4.19
N PRO A 185 16.44 4.45 4.31
CA PRO A 185 15.63 4.06 5.46
C PRO A 185 16.48 3.88 6.72
N ILE A 186 17.74 3.42 6.59
CA ILE A 186 18.69 3.28 7.70
C ILE A 186 18.94 4.63 8.36
N THR A 187 19.35 5.62 7.57
CA THR A 187 19.61 6.98 8.06
C THR A 187 18.33 7.63 8.63
N ALA A 188 17.18 7.40 8.00
CA ALA A 188 15.92 7.96 8.46
C ALA A 188 15.49 7.38 9.82
N LEU A 189 15.55 6.05 9.99
CA LEU A 189 15.21 5.37 11.25
C LEU A 189 16.18 5.76 12.39
N ARG A 190 17.49 5.81 12.14
CA ARG A 190 18.45 6.26 13.15
C ARG A 190 18.15 7.66 13.66
N LYS A 191 17.79 8.59 12.76
CA LYS A 191 17.40 9.95 13.13
C LYS A 191 16.10 9.96 13.94
N TYR A 192 15.12 9.15 13.57
CA TYR A 192 13.89 9.01 14.34
C TYR A 192 14.16 8.44 15.74
N PHE A 193 14.91 7.35 15.85
CA PHE A 193 15.23 6.73 17.14
C PHE A 193 15.98 7.69 18.07
N LYS A 194 16.92 8.48 17.51
CA LYS A 194 17.66 9.50 18.28
C LYS A 194 16.79 10.66 18.77
N THR A 195 15.75 11.03 18.04
CA THR A 195 14.92 12.22 18.33
C THR A 195 13.58 11.90 18.96
N CYS A 196 13.21 10.63 19.05
CA CYS A 196 11.94 10.20 19.61
C CYS A 196 11.80 10.69 21.06
N PRO A 197 10.73 11.41 21.42
CA PRO A 197 10.61 12.00 22.76
C PRO A 197 10.25 10.97 23.84
N ILE A 198 9.86 9.77 23.43
CA ILE A 198 9.54 8.67 24.34
C ILE A 198 10.59 7.56 24.24
N LYS A 199 10.77 6.80 25.32
CA LYS A 199 11.59 5.60 25.29
C LYS A 199 10.99 4.56 24.38
N LEU A 200 11.76 4.10 23.38
CA LEU A 200 11.39 2.99 22.51
C LEU A 200 11.76 1.68 23.22
N GLU A 201 10.85 0.73 23.21
CA GLU A 201 10.95 -0.52 23.99
C GLU A 201 10.56 -1.71 23.11
N ASN A 202 11.23 -2.84 23.35
CA ASN A 202 10.84 -4.12 22.75
C ASN A 202 9.41 -4.48 23.15
N GLY A 203 8.70 -5.21 22.29
CA GLY A 203 7.30 -5.52 22.47
C GLY A 203 6.34 -4.35 22.19
N LYS A 204 6.87 -3.21 21.73
CA LYS A 204 6.04 -2.05 21.34
C LYS A 204 6.24 -1.69 19.87
N PRO A 205 5.21 -1.16 19.18
CA PRO A 205 5.32 -0.73 17.79
C PRO A 205 6.47 0.27 17.58
N VAL A 206 7.18 0.13 16.46
CA VAL A 206 8.31 1.00 16.09
C VAL A 206 7.91 2.46 16.07
N PHE A 207 6.76 2.78 15.47
CA PHE A 207 6.32 4.16 15.29
C PHE A 207 5.24 4.51 16.30
N ARG A 208 5.52 5.54 17.11
CA ARG A 208 4.63 5.99 18.19
C ARG A 208 4.48 7.51 18.17
N THR A 209 3.45 8.01 18.82
CA THR A 209 3.22 9.44 19.06
C THR A 209 3.98 9.92 20.30
N GLU A 210 4.01 11.21 20.55
CA GLU A 210 4.61 11.82 21.74
C GLU A 210 3.98 11.35 23.06
N THR A 211 2.69 10.99 23.00
CA THR A 211 1.94 10.47 24.17
C THR A 211 2.16 8.98 24.39
N GLY A 212 3.00 8.34 23.57
CA GLY A 212 3.20 6.89 23.61
C GLY A 212 2.10 6.06 22.94
N ALA A 213 1.09 6.68 22.34
CA ALA A 213 0.12 5.98 21.52
C ALA A 213 0.74 5.52 20.17
N ASN A 214 0.11 4.56 19.52
CA ASN A 214 0.58 4.07 18.24
C ASN A 214 0.43 5.11 17.14
N TYR A 215 1.42 5.21 16.25
CA TYR A 215 1.33 5.98 15.02
C TYR A 215 0.75 5.10 13.91
N THR A 216 -0.47 5.40 13.52
CA THR A 216 -1.26 4.55 12.63
C THR A 216 -1.16 4.97 11.16
N GLY A 217 -1.64 4.11 10.25
CA GLY A 217 -1.80 4.48 8.84
C GLY A 217 -2.77 5.64 8.62
N ARG A 218 -3.72 5.88 9.55
CA ARG A 218 -4.62 7.06 9.51
C ARG A 218 -3.86 8.33 9.85
N ASP A 219 -2.98 8.29 10.85
CA ASP A 219 -2.13 9.43 11.22
C ASP A 219 -1.18 9.79 10.08
N LEU A 220 -0.50 8.78 9.50
CA LEU A 220 0.33 8.98 8.32
C LEU A 220 -0.44 9.61 7.16
N ASN A 221 -1.65 9.13 6.86
CA ASN A 221 -2.48 9.68 5.79
C ASN A 221 -2.91 11.12 6.04
N LYS A 222 -3.18 11.50 7.29
CA LYS A 222 -3.51 12.88 7.70
C LYS A 222 -2.31 13.80 7.47
N GLU A 223 -1.14 13.42 7.96
CA GLU A 223 0.11 14.18 7.80
C GLU A 223 0.53 14.30 6.33
N LEU A 224 0.37 13.23 5.53
CA LEU A 224 0.62 13.28 4.09
C LEU A 224 -0.33 14.23 3.36
N ALA A 225 -1.62 14.23 3.71
CA ALA A 225 -2.59 15.14 3.09
C ALA A 225 -2.24 16.61 3.37
N GLU A 226 -1.81 16.94 4.59
CA GLU A 226 -1.35 18.27 4.96
C GLU A 226 -0.13 18.70 4.12
N LEU A 227 0.89 17.84 4.02
CA LEU A 227 2.12 18.16 3.31
C LEU A 227 1.96 18.19 1.78
N THR A 228 1.01 17.42 1.22
CA THR A 228 0.86 17.25 -0.23
C THR A 228 -0.32 18.02 -0.82
N SER A 229 -1.05 18.80 -0.04
CA SER A 229 -2.19 19.60 -0.50
C SER A 229 -1.84 20.41 -1.76
N ALA A 230 -0.68 21.06 -1.79
CA ALA A 230 -0.25 21.89 -2.91
C ALA A 230 -0.08 21.15 -4.25
N ILE A 231 0.27 19.86 -4.23
CA ILE A 231 0.40 19.05 -5.46
C ILE A 231 -0.83 18.22 -5.78
N THR A 232 -1.77 18.13 -4.83
CA THR A 232 -3.03 17.41 -5.01
C THR A 232 -4.20 18.35 -5.30
N ASN A 233 -4.08 19.64 -4.95
CA ASN A 233 -5.04 20.66 -5.34
C ASN A 233 -5.02 20.84 -6.86
N GLY A 234 -6.18 20.67 -7.49
CA GLY A 234 -6.31 20.69 -8.96
C GLY A 234 -6.07 19.35 -9.65
N THR A 235 -5.53 18.33 -8.97
CA THR A 235 -5.47 16.97 -9.46
C THR A 235 -6.45 16.07 -8.70
N LYS A 236 -7.13 15.15 -9.38
CA LYS A 236 -7.99 14.15 -8.72
C LYS A 236 -7.22 13.04 -8.01
N GLY A 237 -5.90 13.19 -7.83
CA GLY A 237 -5.05 12.20 -7.20
C GLY A 237 -4.83 12.50 -5.72
N LYS A 238 -4.86 11.45 -4.87
CA LYS A 238 -4.52 11.54 -3.45
C LYS A 238 -3.30 10.69 -3.14
N ILE A 239 -2.38 11.24 -2.35
CA ILE A 239 -1.24 10.49 -1.80
C ILE A 239 -1.68 9.91 -0.46
N ARG A 240 -1.48 8.61 -0.30
CA ARG A 240 -1.82 7.86 0.91
C ARG A 240 -0.74 6.81 1.20
N SER A 241 -0.81 6.17 2.33
CA SER A 241 0.14 5.13 2.75
C SER A 241 0.38 4.02 1.72
N HIS A 242 -0.65 3.60 0.98
CA HIS A 242 -0.49 2.61 -0.11
C HIS A 242 0.25 3.17 -1.35
N SER A 243 0.35 4.50 -1.46
CA SER A 243 1.06 5.17 -2.56
C SER A 243 2.57 4.91 -2.56
N PHE A 244 3.17 4.57 -1.41
CA PHE A 244 4.58 4.22 -1.32
C PHE A 244 4.89 2.93 -2.06
N ARG A 245 4.10 1.87 -1.81
CA ARG A 245 4.26 0.57 -2.47
C ARG A 245 4.02 0.67 -3.99
N SER A 246 3.01 1.43 -4.42
CA SER A 246 2.78 1.68 -5.84
C SER A 246 3.87 2.57 -6.45
N GLY A 247 4.48 3.45 -5.67
CA GLY A 247 5.61 4.28 -6.07
C GLY A 247 6.85 3.46 -6.38
N LEU A 248 7.22 2.52 -5.51
CA LEU A 248 8.32 1.59 -5.77
C LEU A 248 8.12 0.84 -7.09
N ALA A 249 6.95 0.22 -7.28
CA ALA A 249 6.65 -0.50 -8.51
C ALA A 249 6.72 0.40 -9.76
N THR A 250 6.25 1.64 -9.65
CA THR A 250 6.32 2.62 -10.76
C THR A 250 7.75 3.00 -11.08
N GLU A 251 8.58 3.30 -10.08
CA GLU A 251 9.99 3.66 -10.28
C GLU A 251 10.80 2.49 -10.85
N MET A 252 10.59 1.26 -10.35
CA MET A 252 11.22 0.07 -10.91
C MET A 252 10.83 -0.15 -12.38
N GLY A 253 9.53 -0.01 -12.71
CA GLY A 253 9.06 -0.06 -14.09
C GLY A 253 9.67 1.05 -14.96
N LEU A 254 9.83 2.27 -14.41
CA LEU A 254 10.53 3.37 -15.10
C LEU A 254 12.01 3.07 -15.29
N ALA A 255 12.65 2.38 -14.38
CA ALA A 255 14.06 1.96 -14.48
C ALA A 255 14.27 0.76 -15.42
N GLY A 256 13.20 0.09 -15.88
CA GLY A 256 13.29 -1.01 -16.84
C GLY A 256 13.43 -2.40 -16.18
N PHE A 257 13.11 -2.54 -14.90
CA PHE A 257 13.08 -3.85 -14.24
C PHE A 257 11.98 -4.74 -14.83
N THR A 258 12.22 -6.05 -14.84
CA THR A 258 11.24 -7.03 -15.32
C THR A 258 10.10 -7.19 -14.31
N ASP A 259 8.98 -7.77 -14.76
CA ASP A 259 7.84 -8.05 -13.90
C ASP A 259 8.22 -8.93 -12.70
N GLU A 260 9.05 -9.96 -12.94
CA GLU A 260 9.54 -10.87 -11.90
C GLU A 260 10.35 -10.12 -10.84
N GLN A 261 11.22 -9.21 -11.26
CA GLN A 261 12.02 -8.39 -10.35
C GLN A 261 11.13 -7.43 -9.53
N ILE A 262 10.12 -6.82 -10.17
CA ILE A 262 9.16 -5.96 -9.49
C ILE A 262 8.33 -6.77 -8.51
N MET A 263 7.86 -7.96 -8.91
CA MET A 263 7.10 -8.87 -8.05
C MET A 263 7.92 -9.28 -6.83
N ALA A 264 9.17 -9.67 -7.04
CA ALA A 264 10.07 -10.05 -5.95
C ALA A 264 10.30 -8.90 -4.96
N ALA A 265 10.66 -7.70 -5.44
CA ALA A 265 10.93 -6.53 -4.61
C ALA A 265 9.72 -6.11 -3.77
N GLY A 266 8.52 -6.15 -4.34
CA GLY A 266 7.29 -5.78 -3.64
C GLY A 266 6.57 -6.97 -3.01
N ARG A 267 7.04 -8.19 -3.17
CA ARG A 267 6.35 -9.39 -2.68
C ARG A 267 4.91 -9.48 -3.22
N TRP A 268 4.76 -9.36 -4.53
CA TRP A 268 3.49 -9.61 -5.20
C TRP A 268 3.44 -11.06 -5.70
N SER A 269 2.38 -11.77 -5.36
CA SER A 269 2.11 -13.13 -5.85
C SER A 269 1.53 -13.17 -7.26
N SER A 270 1.22 -12.01 -7.84
CA SER A 270 0.65 -11.88 -9.18
C SER A 270 1.03 -10.56 -9.82
N THR A 271 0.72 -10.40 -11.10
CA THR A 271 0.93 -9.16 -11.87
C THR A 271 -0.01 -8.01 -11.46
N ALA A 272 -0.71 -8.11 -10.32
CA ALA A 272 -1.60 -7.07 -9.82
C ALA A 272 -0.90 -5.71 -9.63
N PHE A 273 0.42 -5.68 -9.44
CA PHE A 273 1.21 -4.45 -9.38
C PHE A 273 1.13 -3.64 -10.69
N ARG A 274 0.85 -4.26 -11.84
CA ARG A 274 0.68 -3.55 -13.13
C ARG A 274 -0.43 -2.50 -13.07
N SER A 275 -1.45 -2.70 -12.25
CA SER A 275 -2.49 -1.70 -11.99
C SER A 275 -1.95 -0.46 -11.27
N TYR A 276 -0.81 -0.58 -10.58
CA TYR A 276 -0.12 0.50 -9.88
C TYR A 276 0.96 1.17 -10.74
N CYS A 277 1.59 0.43 -11.66
CA CYS A 277 2.61 0.93 -12.57
C CYS A 277 2.00 1.83 -13.64
N LYS A 278 1.92 3.13 -13.35
CA LYS A 278 1.45 4.12 -14.30
C LYS A 278 2.62 4.66 -15.11
N LEU A 279 3.10 3.88 -16.07
CA LEU A 279 4.17 4.33 -16.97
C LEU A 279 3.70 5.52 -17.82
N PRO A 280 4.50 6.59 -17.98
CA PRO A 280 4.20 7.70 -18.86
C PRO A 280 3.99 7.23 -20.32
N ARG A 281 3.11 7.93 -21.05
CA ARG A 281 2.85 7.63 -22.46
C ARG A 281 4.14 7.61 -23.31
N SER A 282 5.04 8.57 -23.09
CA SER A 282 6.34 8.64 -23.78
C SER A 282 7.16 7.36 -23.63
N LYS A 283 7.23 6.80 -22.41
CA LYS A 283 7.97 5.54 -22.19
C LYS A 283 7.33 4.36 -22.91
N ARG A 284 6.00 4.24 -22.86
CA ARG A 284 5.27 3.20 -23.59
C ARG A 284 5.51 3.29 -25.10
N LEU A 285 5.50 4.50 -25.67
CA LEU A 285 5.78 4.71 -27.07
C LEU A 285 7.24 4.37 -27.43
N ASN A 286 8.20 4.73 -26.58
CA ASN A 286 9.60 4.39 -26.80
C ASN A 286 9.84 2.87 -26.75
N GLU A 287 9.19 2.15 -25.83
CA GLU A 287 9.26 0.69 -25.76
C GLU A 287 8.65 0.05 -27.00
N GLN A 288 7.49 0.55 -27.45
CA GLN A 288 6.86 0.08 -28.69
C GLN A 288 7.75 0.33 -29.90
N HIS A 289 8.38 1.50 -29.99
CA HIS A 289 9.32 1.82 -31.06
C HIS A 289 10.55 0.90 -31.05
N ARG A 290 11.15 0.65 -29.89
CA ARG A 290 12.26 -0.30 -29.72
C ARG A 290 11.86 -1.72 -30.13
N LEU A 291 10.66 -2.16 -29.76
CA LEU A 291 10.13 -3.47 -30.13
C LEU A 291 9.99 -3.59 -31.65
N ILE A 292 9.39 -2.58 -32.31
CA ILE A 292 9.23 -2.54 -33.77
C ILE A 292 10.60 -2.61 -34.46
N LYS A 293 11.56 -1.80 -34.03
CA LYS A 293 12.94 -1.84 -34.57
C LYS A 293 13.56 -3.24 -34.44
N LYS A 294 13.40 -3.87 -33.27
CA LYS A 294 13.94 -5.22 -33.03
C LYS A 294 13.29 -6.28 -33.91
N ILE A 295 11.99 -6.15 -34.19
CA ILE A 295 11.25 -7.09 -35.07
C ILE A 295 11.57 -6.85 -36.54
N THR A 296 11.69 -5.60 -36.94
CA THR A 296 11.88 -5.24 -38.36
C THR A 296 13.34 -5.16 -38.79
N GLY A 297 14.29 -5.28 -37.87
CA GLY A 297 15.72 -5.17 -38.17
C GLY A 297 16.18 -3.77 -38.58
N LYS A 298 15.33 -2.75 -38.37
CA LYS A 298 15.62 -1.34 -38.73
C LYS A 298 16.01 -0.52 -37.54
#